data_beca7ddd0a1052439ed0402ffb9254c0
#
_entry.id   beca7ddd0a1052439ed0402ffb9254c0
#
_cell.length_a   1.000
_cell.length_b   1.000
_cell.length_c   1.000
_cell.angle_alpha   90.00
_cell.angle_beta   90.00
_cell.angle_gamma   90.00
#
_symmetry.space_group_name_H-M   'P 1'
#
loop_
_entity.id
_entity.type
_entity.pdbx_description
1 polymer ?
#
loop_
_entity_poly.entity_id
_entity_poly.type
_entity_poly.pdbx_seq_one_letter_code
_entity_poly.pdbx_strand_id
1 'polypeptide(L)'
;MAVSRGMIEQEINVLNYIVNRCSYQNPVRGKKIRQDLNLSERDFKMVIESLRVNFGHPIVGLKSKPFGYYIPKNEDERQAGIAPYRRQILTEQKNLVAVMQIDLEEYWKA
;
A
#
# COMPACT_ATOMS: atom_id res chain seq x y z
N MET A 1 -8.23 -1.49 -14.08
CA MET A 1 -8.05 -1.59 -15.54
C MET A 1 -6.70 -2.21 -15.86
N ALA A 2 -6.70 -3.23 -16.68
CA ALA A 2 -5.44 -3.87 -17.05
C ALA A 2 -4.67 -3.00 -18.05
N VAL A 3 -3.36 -2.93 -17.90
CA VAL A 3 -2.52 -2.28 -18.91
C VAL A 3 -2.33 -3.22 -20.10
N SER A 4 -2.08 -2.66 -21.28
CA SER A 4 -1.88 -3.44 -22.49
C SER A 4 -0.48 -4.05 -22.60
N ARG A 5 0.45 -3.66 -21.75
CA ARG A 5 1.81 -4.20 -21.71
C ARG A 5 1.97 -5.33 -20.72
N GLY A 6 2.97 -6.17 -20.92
CA GLY A 6 3.40 -7.10 -19.88
C GLY A 6 4.18 -6.41 -18.77
N MET A 7 4.46 -7.15 -17.71
CA MET A 7 5.28 -6.65 -16.61
C MET A 7 6.73 -6.45 -17.06
N ILE A 8 7.34 -5.36 -16.59
CA ILE A 8 8.77 -5.13 -16.78
C ILE A 8 9.58 -5.93 -15.77
N GLU A 9 10.89 -5.99 -15.97
CA GLU A 9 11.79 -6.80 -15.13
C GLU A 9 11.70 -6.45 -13.65
N GLN A 10 11.67 -5.16 -13.32
CA GLN A 10 11.56 -4.73 -11.91
C GLN A 10 10.27 -5.22 -11.27
N GLU A 11 9.16 -5.16 -12.00
CA GLU A 11 7.86 -5.64 -11.51
C GLU A 11 7.89 -7.15 -11.26
N ILE A 12 8.46 -7.90 -12.19
CA ILE A 12 8.60 -9.35 -12.05
C ILE A 12 9.46 -9.69 -10.84
N ASN A 13 10.58 -9.01 -10.66
CA ASN A 13 11.49 -9.27 -9.55
C ASN A 13 10.87 -8.98 -8.20
N VAL A 14 10.16 -7.86 -8.07
CA VAL A 14 9.46 -7.51 -6.83
C VAL A 14 8.35 -8.52 -6.52
N LEU A 15 7.54 -8.85 -7.53
CA LEU A 15 6.45 -9.81 -7.35
C LEU A 15 6.98 -11.17 -6.91
N ASN A 16 8.01 -11.68 -7.57
CA ASN A 16 8.61 -12.97 -7.22
C ASN A 16 9.21 -12.95 -5.81
N TYR A 17 9.83 -11.86 -5.42
CA TYR A 17 10.36 -11.71 -4.06
C TYR A 17 9.24 -11.84 -3.03
N ILE A 18 8.15 -11.11 -3.23
CA ILE A 18 7.04 -11.12 -2.28
C ILE A 18 6.36 -12.48 -2.24
N VAL A 19 6.10 -13.08 -3.40
CA VAL A 19 5.45 -14.39 -3.47
C VAL A 19 6.29 -15.46 -2.77
N ASN A 20 7.60 -15.42 -2.94
CA ASN A 20 8.48 -16.49 -2.46
C ASN A 20 9.01 -16.28 -1.04
N ARG A 21 9.09 -15.04 -0.56
CA ARG A 21 9.76 -14.73 0.71
C ARG A 21 8.89 -14.06 1.75
N CYS A 22 7.70 -13.59 1.37
CA CYS A 22 6.83 -12.85 2.27
C CYS A 22 5.54 -13.61 2.52
N SER A 23 5.00 -13.49 3.73
CA SER A 23 3.70 -14.05 4.08
C SER A 23 3.07 -13.20 5.18
N TYR A 24 1.79 -13.43 5.46
CA TYR A 24 1.10 -12.77 6.56
C TYR A 24 1.83 -13.02 7.89
N GLN A 25 2.28 -14.26 8.10
CA GLN A 25 3.01 -14.66 9.30
C GLN A 25 4.42 -14.09 9.34
N ASN A 26 4.99 -13.78 8.18
CA ASN A 26 6.37 -13.30 8.08
C ASN A 26 6.48 -12.23 7.00
N PRO A 27 5.88 -11.04 7.23
CA PRO A 27 6.00 -9.95 6.26
C PRO A 27 7.43 -9.41 6.23
N VAL A 28 7.85 -8.89 5.08
CA VAL A 28 9.19 -8.34 4.91
C VAL A 28 9.10 -6.84 4.65
N ARG A 29 9.89 -6.06 5.38
CA ARG A 29 9.87 -4.60 5.24
C ARG A 29 10.32 -4.17 3.85
N GLY A 30 9.70 -3.09 3.36
CA GLY A 30 10.03 -2.55 2.06
C GLY A 30 11.50 -2.18 1.90
N LYS A 31 12.11 -1.66 2.97
CA LYS A 31 13.54 -1.31 2.95
C LYS A 31 14.41 -2.54 2.64
N LYS A 32 14.10 -3.69 3.23
CA LYS A 32 14.85 -4.90 2.96
C LYS A 32 14.65 -5.39 1.52
N ILE A 33 13.41 -5.37 1.05
CA ILE A 33 13.10 -5.76 -0.33
C ILE A 33 13.88 -4.87 -1.31
N ARG A 34 13.86 -3.54 -1.08
CA ARG A 34 14.59 -2.59 -1.92
C ARG A 34 16.09 -2.85 -1.92
N GLN A 35 16.64 -3.11 -0.74
CA GLN A 35 18.09 -3.38 -0.61
C GLN A 35 18.46 -4.66 -1.36
N ASP A 36 17.67 -5.72 -1.20
CA ASP A 36 17.97 -6.99 -1.84
C ASP A 36 17.84 -6.90 -3.37
N LEU A 37 16.95 -6.06 -3.87
CA LEU A 37 16.72 -5.90 -5.31
C LEU A 37 17.39 -4.65 -5.91
N ASN A 38 18.11 -3.89 -5.09
CA ASN A 38 18.82 -2.67 -5.51
C ASN A 38 17.88 -1.64 -6.14
N LEU A 39 16.77 -1.33 -5.46
CA LEU A 39 15.78 -0.36 -5.91
C LEU A 39 15.76 0.87 -5.00
N SER A 40 15.53 2.04 -5.58
CA SER A 40 15.26 3.25 -4.81
C SER A 40 13.86 3.13 -4.16
N GLU A 41 13.63 3.95 -3.13
CA GLU A 41 12.31 4.00 -2.49
C GLU A 41 11.22 4.40 -3.49
N ARG A 42 11.52 5.39 -4.33
CA ARG A 42 10.59 5.87 -5.35
C ARG A 42 10.23 4.77 -6.33
N ASP A 43 11.25 4.09 -6.87
CA ASP A 43 11.02 3.02 -7.85
C ASP A 43 10.25 1.86 -7.24
N PHE A 44 10.58 1.50 -5.99
CA PHE A 44 9.86 0.44 -5.30
C PHE A 44 8.39 0.78 -5.13
N LYS A 45 8.07 1.99 -4.69
CA LYS A 45 6.68 2.42 -4.51
C LYS A 45 5.92 2.44 -5.83
N MET A 46 6.56 2.88 -6.91
CA MET A 46 5.95 2.87 -8.23
C MET A 46 5.67 1.45 -8.71
N VAL A 47 6.59 0.52 -8.45
CA VAL A 47 6.42 -0.89 -8.82
C VAL A 47 5.26 -1.51 -8.02
N ILE A 48 5.20 -1.28 -6.71
CA ILE A 48 4.11 -1.80 -5.88
C ILE A 48 2.75 -1.29 -6.37
N GLU A 49 2.65 0.01 -6.66
CA GLU A 49 1.41 0.57 -7.18
C GLU A 49 1.02 -0.06 -8.51
N SER A 50 1.97 -0.21 -9.43
CA SER A 50 1.72 -0.84 -10.72
C SER A 50 1.26 -2.28 -10.58
N LEU A 51 1.89 -3.06 -9.70
CA LEU A 51 1.48 -4.44 -9.47
C LEU A 51 0.06 -4.53 -8.92
N ARG A 52 -0.34 -3.60 -8.05
CA ARG A 52 -1.70 -3.56 -7.51
C ARG A 52 -2.73 -3.11 -8.54
N VAL A 53 -2.49 -1.96 -9.15
CA VAL A 53 -3.49 -1.25 -9.96
C VAL A 53 -3.52 -1.80 -11.38
N ASN A 54 -2.35 -2.03 -11.98
CA ASN A 54 -2.27 -2.43 -13.38
C ASN A 54 -2.36 -3.94 -13.58
N PHE A 55 -1.86 -4.72 -12.65
CA PHE A 55 -1.78 -6.17 -12.80
C PHE A 55 -2.59 -6.96 -11.78
N GLY A 56 -3.27 -6.28 -10.85
CA GLY A 56 -4.25 -6.93 -9.98
C GLY A 56 -3.68 -7.83 -8.89
N HIS A 57 -2.45 -7.59 -8.45
CA HIS A 57 -1.86 -8.37 -7.37
C HIS A 57 -2.21 -7.75 -6.01
N PRO A 58 -2.82 -8.50 -5.08
CA PRO A 58 -3.30 -7.96 -3.81
C PRO A 58 -2.20 -7.82 -2.76
N ILE A 59 -1.21 -6.99 -3.07
CA ILE A 59 -0.08 -6.76 -2.17
C ILE A 59 -0.49 -5.86 -1.01
N VAL A 60 -0.29 -6.33 0.21
CA VAL A 60 -0.57 -5.57 1.44
C VAL A 60 0.75 -5.07 2.02
N GLY A 61 0.80 -3.80 2.42
CA GLY A 61 1.91 -3.25 3.18
C GLY A 61 1.42 -2.83 4.56
N LEU A 62 1.86 -3.52 5.61
CA LEU A 62 1.44 -3.23 6.98
C LEU A 62 2.08 -1.93 7.48
N LYS A 63 1.25 -1.03 8.00
CA LYS A 63 1.69 0.24 8.59
C LYS A 63 1.88 0.17 10.10
N SER A 64 1.59 -0.97 10.72
CA SER A 64 1.81 -1.24 12.14
C SER A 64 2.59 -2.53 12.28
N LYS A 65 3.11 -2.77 13.49
CA LYS A 65 3.88 -4.01 13.74
C LYS A 65 3.04 -5.26 13.50
N PRO A 66 3.60 -6.29 12.86
CA PRO A 66 4.95 -6.36 12.31
C PRO A 66 5.00 -5.74 10.92
N PHE A 67 5.64 -4.61 10.76
CA PHE A 67 5.72 -3.89 9.48
C PHE A 67 6.19 -4.80 8.36
N GLY A 68 5.70 -4.59 7.14
CA GLY A 68 6.19 -5.30 5.98
C GLY A 68 5.11 -5.60 4.96
N TYR A 69 5.55 -6.19 3.85
CA TYR A 69 4.71 -6.52 2.72
C TYR A 69 4.43 -8.01 2.67
N TYR A 70 3.25 -8.37 2.17
CA TYR A 70 2.88 -9.77 1.90
C TYR A 70 1.72 -9.79 0.92
N ILE A 71 1.47 -10.96 0.35
CA ILE A 71 0.25 -11.22 -0.42
C ILE A 71 -0.62 -12.15 0.42
N PRO A 72 -1.84 -11.75 0.78
CA PRO A 72 -2.74 -12.59 1.59
C PRO A 72 -3.13 -13.86 0.83
N LYS A 73 -3.22 -14.97 1.55
CA LYS A 73 -3.62 -16.26 0.99
C LYS A 73 -5.10 -16.55 1.17
N ASN A 74 -5.79 -15.77 2.01
CA ASN A 74 -7.21 -15.92 2.27
C ASN A 74 -7.81 -14.57 2.65
N GLU A 75 -9.13 -14.54 2.77
CA GLU A 75 -9.85 -13.28 3.05
C GLU A 75 -9.53 -12.74 4.43
N ASP A 76 -9.33 -13.60 5.43
CA ASP A 76 -8.99 -13.15 6.79
C ASP A 76 -7.67 -12.39 6.81
N GLU A 77 -6.66 -12.90 6.12
CA GLU A 77 -5.36 -12.23 5.99
C GLU A 77 -5.48 -10.90 5.26
N ARG A 78 -6.31 -10.85 4.21
CA ARG A 78 -6.53 -9.62 3.46
C ARG A 78 -7.22 -8.58 4.33
N GLN A 79 -8.30 -8.94 5.01
CA GLN A 79 -9.05 -8.01 5.86
C GLN A 79 -8.19 -7.49 7.02
N ALA A 80 -7.39 -8.35 7.63
CA ALA A 80 -6.48 -7.92 8.70
C ALA A 80 -5.49 -6.86 8.20
N GLY A 81 -5.00 -7.01 6.97
CA GLY A 81 -4.04 -6.08 6.40
C GLY A 81 -4.63 -4.74 5.95
N ILE A 82 -5.85 -4.75 5.43
CA ILE A 82 -6.46 -3.50 4.92
C ILE A 82 -7.20 -2.70 5.99
N ALA A 83 -7.53 -3.30 7.13
CA ALA A 83 -8.28 -2.61 8.17
C ALA A 83 -7.62 -1.30 8.65
N PRO A 84 -6.30 -1.25 8.92
CA PRO A 84 -5.65 0.01 9.29
C PRO A 84 -5.76 1.09 8.22
N TYR A 85 -5.62 0.72 6.95
CA TYR A 85 -5.79 1.66 5.84
C TYR A 85 -7.20 2.22 5.79
N ARG A 86 -8.18 1.36 5.94
CA ARG A 86 -9.59 1.78 5.92
C ARG A 86 -9.88 2.77 7.03
N ARG A 87 -9.38 2.51 8.24
CA ARG A 87 -9.56 3.43 9.38
C ARG A 87 -8.88 4.77 9.14
N GLN A 88 -7.66 4.76 8.58
CA GLN A 88 -6.93 5.98 8.28
C GLN A 88 -7.65 6.82 7.23
N ILE A 89 -8.13 6.21 6.16
CA ILE A 89 -8.86 6.91 5.10
C ILE A 89 -10.13 7.55 5.66
N LEU A 90 -10.89 6.83 6.48
CA LEU A 90 -12.12 7.37 7.08
C LEU A 90 -11.81 8.55 8.02
N THR A 91 -10.75 8.46 8.80
CA THR A 91 -10.34 9.55 9.68
C THR A 91 -9.90 10.77 8.89
N GLU A 92 -9.10 10.58 7.86
CA GLU A 92 -8.64 11.67 6.99
C GLU A 92 -9.82 12.33 6.27
N GLN A 93 -10.77 11.54 5.80
CA GLN A 93 -11.96 12.05 5.14
C GLN A 93 -12.81 12.90 6.09
N LYS A 94 -12.99 12.44 7.32
CA LYS A 94 -13.71 13.18 8.36
C LYS A 94 -13.06 14.55 8.62
N ASN A 95 -11.74 14.58 8.76
CA ASN A 95 -11.00 15.80 8.99
C ASN A 95 -11.08 16.74 7.80
N LEU A 96 -10.95 16.20 6.58
CA LEU A 96 -11.08 17.01 5.37
C LEU A 96 -12.44 17.68 5.29
N VAL A 97 -13.51 16.93 5.51
CA VAL A 97 -14.87 17.47 5.47
C VAL A 97 -15.06 18.56 6.54
N ALA A 98 -14.54 18.34 7.75
CA ALA A 98 -14.64 19.33 8.82
C ALA A 98 -14.00 20.64 8.42
N VAL A 99 -12.81 20.63 7.83
CA VAL A 99 -12.12 21.83 7.37
C VAL A 99 -12.88 22.50 6.22
N MET A 100 -13.39 21.72 5.28
CA MET A 100 -14.09 22.24 4.12
C MET A 100 -15.42 22.90 4.46
N GLN A 101 -16.09 22.47 5.52
CA GLN A 101 -17.41 22.95 5.90
C GLN A 101 -17.39 24.22 6.75
N ILE A 102 -16.22 24.65 7.24
CA ILE A 102 -16.13 25.83 8.09
C ILE A 102 -16.35 27.08 7.24
N ASP A 103 -17.30 27.90 7.66
CA ASP A 103 -17.54 29.23 7.06
C ASP A 103 -16.48 30.19 7.58
N LEU A 104 -15.56 30.62 6.72
CA LEU A 104 -14.45 31.45 7.11
C LEU A 104 -14.91 32.85 7.53
N GLU A 105 -15.95 33.40 6.91
CA GLU A 105 -16.49 34.72 7.32
C GLU A 105 -17.02 34.66 8.75
N GLU A 106 -17.83 33.65 9.04
CA GLU A 106 -18.39 33.48 10.39
C GLU A 106 -17.28 33.20 11.41
N TYR A 107 -16.30 32.38 11.05
CA TYR A 107 -15.19 32.07 11.95
C TYR A 107 -14.43 33.33 12.39
N TRP A 108 -14.13 34.21 11.45
CA TRP A 108 -13.33 35.42 11.73
C TRP A 108 -14.11 36.57 12.31
N LYS A 109 -15.44 36.53 12.34
CA LYS A 109 -16.25 37.54 13.00
C LYS A 109 -16.22 37.44 14.51
N ALA A 110 -15.98 36.28 15.05
CA ALA A 110 -16.06 36.02 16.50
C ALA A 110 -14.86 36.58 17.30
#